data_cee7ffb53039079604e0a569ba487e1f
#
_entry.id   cee7ffb53039079604e0a569ba487e1f
#
_cell.length_a   1.000
_cell.length_b   1.000
_cell.length_c   1.000
_cell.angle_alpha   90.00
_cell.angle_beta   90.00
_cell.angle_gamma   90.00
#
_symmetry.space_group_name_H-M   'P 1'
#
loop_
_entity.id
_entity.type
_entity.pdbx_description
1 polymer ?
#
loop_
_entity_poly.entity_id
_entity_poly.type
_entity_poly.pdbx_seq_one_letter_code
_entity_poly.pdbx_strand_id
1 'polypeptide(L)'
;MEGSKAVAVNIYSETRSNNVSHSEEGSAAVLQSTSSAKRSFRSFIWDTDTHLKSPEELKLLLKLDWAILSIGCLGFFMKYLDQGNLANAYVSGMQEDLKMYGNQYTYAGTAYTCAYAIMQVPSTLIIQRIRPSIFLALMEVGWGIWTFAQAGMHTTSQLYAFRFMVGFFESSFFPSLLYVLGSWYTKTELAKRIALFHMTAPLGTAFGGYLQAAVYKNLNNVHGIAGWRWLYIVCGVGVSKPSM
;
A
#
# COMPACT_ATOMS: atom_id res chain seq x y z
N MET A 1 4.01 -64.81 48.63
CA MET A 1 3.40 -63.47 48.44
C MET A 1 4.43 -62.36 48.15
N GLU A 2 5.71 -62.54 48.34
CA GLU A 2 6.75 -61.53 48.16
C GLU A 2 7.24 -61.38 46.68
N GLY A 3 7.21 -62.43 45.85
CA GLY A 3 7.66 -62.36 44.49
C GLY A 3 6.79 -61.51 43.53
N SER A 4 5.49 -61.40 43.84
CA SER A 4 4.56 -60.59 43.01
C SER A 4 4.74 -59.08 43.23
N LYS A 5 5.17 -58.65 44.40
CA LYS A 5 5.42 -57.22 44.69
C LYS A 5 6.71 -56.71 44.06
N ALA A 6 7.76 -57.58 43.98
CA ALA A 6 9.04 -57.21 43.40
C ALA A 6 8.93 -57.04 41.88
N VAL A 7 8.12 -57.86 41.21
CA VAL A 7 7.89 -57.74 39.73
C VAL A 7 7.07 -56.46 39.42
N ALA A 8 6.05 -56.15 40.23
CA ALA A 8 5.24 -54.95 40.01
C ALA A 8 6.06 -53.66 40.23
N VAL A 9 6.96 -53.62 41.22
CA VAL A 9 7.85 -52.47 41.48
C VAL A 9 8.83 -52.28 40.31
N ASN A 10 9.36 -53.39 39.76
CA ASN A 10 10.31 -53.30 38.65
C ASN A 10 9.64 -52.81 37.35
N ILE A 11 8.43 -53.28 37.03
CA ILE A 11 7.66 -52.80 35.88
C ILE A 11 7.31 -51.32 36.03
N TYR A 12 6.97 -50.88 37.27
CA TYR A 12 6.63 -49.47 37.50
C TYR A 12 7.83 -48.53 37.41
N SER A 13 9.03 -49.01 37.79
CA SER A 13 10.26 -48.24 37.66
C SER A 13 10.74 -48.13 36.20
N GLU A 14 10.62 -49.21 35.40
CA GLU A 14 10.95 -49.16 33.96
C GLU A 14 9.98 -48.28 33.18
N THR A 15 8.67 -48.37 33.46
CA THR A 15 7.67 -47.52 32.77
C THR A 15 7.87 -46.05 33.11
N ARG A 16 8.27 -45.72 34.31
CA ARG A 16 8.56 -44.36 34.74
C ARG A 16 9.84 -43.83 34.12
N SER A 17 10.90 -44.65 34.02
CA SER A 17 12.16 -44.28 33.36
C SER A 17 11.96 -44.00 31.87
N ASN A 18 11.20 -44.85 31.18
CA ASN A 18 10.91 -44.67 29.75
C ASN A 18 10.02 -43.44 29.49
N ASN A 19 9.05 -43.14 30.32
CA ASN A 19 8.23 -41.93 30.19
C ASN A 19 9.00 -40.64 30.47
N VAL A 20 9.98 -40.67 31.37
CA VAL A 20 10.84 -39.51 31.67
C VAL A 20 11.80 -39.26 30.48
N SER A 21 12.43 -40.31 29.92
CA SER A 21 13.31 -40.16 28.74
C SER A 21 12.58 -39.66 27.54
N HIS A 22 11.36 -40.15 27.24
CA HIS A 22 10.55 -39.63 26.11
C HIS A 22 10.07 -38.20 26.34
N SER A 23 9.81 -37.77 27.58
CA SER A 23 9.44 -36.38 27.86
C SER A 23 10.64 -35.42 27.75
N GLU A 24 11.85 -35.88 28.11
CA GLU A 24 13.07 -35.09 27.97
C GLU A 24 13.53 -34.99 26.52
N GLU A 25 13.44 -36.05 25.73
CA GLU A 25 13.73 -36.00 24.28
C GLU A 25 12.72 -35.13 23.53
N GLY A 26 11.42 -35.24 23.88
CA GLY A 26 10.38 -34.37 23.29
C GLY A 26 10.61 -32.89 23.66
N SER A 27 11.00 -32.62 24.91
CA SER A 27 11.29 -31.26 25.37
C SER A 27 12.59 -30.71 24.73
N ALA A 28 13.63 -31.54 24.60
CA ALA A 28 14.88 -31.16 23.93
C ALA A 28 14.68 -30.92 22.42
N ALA A 29 13.87 -31.74 21.77
CA ALA A 29 13.53 -31.56 20.36
C ALA A 29 12.72 -30.27 20.12
N VAL A 30 11.78 -29.94 21.00
CA VAL A 30 11.02 -28.68 20.97
C VAL A 30 11.93 -27.49 21.26
N LEU A 31 12.84 -27.59 22.21
CA LEU A 31 13.82 -26.55 22.52
C LEU A 31 14.86 -26.37 21.40
N GLN A 32 15.27 -27.44 20.72
CA GLN A 32 16.15 -27.35 19.56
C GLN A 32 15.44 -26.76 18.35
N SER A 33 14.14 -27.02 18.15
CA SER A 33 13.37 -26.39 17.09
C SER A 33 13.14 -24.89 17.31
N THR A 34 13.14 -24.44 18.56
CA THR A 34 13.00 -23.02 18.91
C THR A 34 14.34 -22.25 18.93
N SER A 35 15.49 -22.93 19.08
CA SER A 35 16.80 -22.27 19.16
C SER A 35 17.47 -22.00 17.81
N SER A 36 16.96 -22.54 16.71
CA SER A 36 17.58 -22.41 15.36
C SER A 36 16.99 -21.32 14.49
N ALA A 37 16.38 -20.28 15.06
CA ALA A 37 15.95 -19.16 14.24
C ALA A 37 16.58 -17.84 14.71
N LYS A 38 17.90 -17.70 14.60
CA LYS A 38 18.48 -16.41 14.25
C LYS A 38 17.93 -16.07 12.85
N ARG A 39 16.67 -15.62 12.78
CA ARG A 39 16.08 -15.04 11.58
C ARG A 39 16.99 -13.89 11.17
N SER A 40 17.83 -14.10 10.18
CA SER A 40 18.64 -13.04 9.61
C SER A 40 17.68 -11.91 9.23
N PHE A 41 18.00 -10.68 9.59
CA PHE A 41 17.23 -9.49 9.20
C PHE A 41 16.95 -9.47 7.69
N ARG A 42 17.85 -10.09 6.93
CA ARG A 42 17.71 -10.36 5.50
C ARG A 42 16.52 -11.30 5.18
N SER A 43 16.23 -12.33 5.97
CA SER A 43 15.08 -13.24 5.76
C SER A 43 13.76 -12.62 6.20
N PHE A 44 13.80 -11.57 7.01
CA PHE A 44 12.61 -10.78 7.35
C PHE A 44 12.18 -9.86 6.19
N ILE A 45 13.15 -9.28 5.47
CA ILE A 45 12.89 -8.38 4.33
C ILE A 45 12.73 -9.18 3.04
N TRP A 46 13.55 -10.22 2.83
CA TRP A 46 13.53 -11.10 1.65
C TRP A 46 12.76 -12.39 1.93
N ASP A 47 12.27 -13.05 0.88
CA ASP A 47 11.39 -14.21 1.00
C ASP A 47 11.98 -15.33 1.86
N THR A 48 11.14 -15.92 2.73
CA THR A 48 11.50 -17.00 3.64
C THR A 48 11.84 -18.28 2.87
N ASP A 49 11.28 -18.45 1.68
CA ASP A 49 11.39 -19.64 0.84
C ASP A 49 12.48 -19.53 -0.24
N THR A 50 13.38 -18.56 -0.12
CA THR A 50 14.48 -18.33 -1.08
C THR A 50 15.38 -19.57 -1.25
N HIS A 51 15.48 -20.42 -0.21
CA HIS A 51 16.29 -21.64 -0.22
C HIS A 51 15.65 -22.78 -1.03
N LEU A 52 14.36 -22.71 -1.33
CA LEU A 52 13.60 -23.74 -2.04
C LEU A 52 13.44 -23.42 -3.54
N LYS A 53 13.80 -22.20 -3.96
CA LYS A 53 13.59 -21.72 -5.34
C LYS A 53 14.80 -21.96 -6.21
N SER A 54 14.52 -22.29 -7.47
CA SER A 54 15.58 -22.41 -8.46
C SER A 54 16.24 -21.04 -8.74
N PRO A 55 17.52 -21.00 -9.15
CA PRO A 55 18.20 -19.75 -9.47
C PRO A 55 17.55 -18.98 -10.61
N GLU A 56 16.81 -19.65 -11.48
CA GLU A 56 16.05 -19.04 -12.58
C GLU A 56 14.78 -18.32 -12.07
N GLU A 57 14.07 -18.96 -11.13
CA GLU A 57 12.91 -18.34 -10.46
C GLU A 57 13.29 -17.10 -9.66
N LEU A 58 14.45 -17.12 -8.99
CA LEU A 58 14.96 -15.95 -8.27
C LEU A 58 15.26 -14.76 -9.21
N LYS A 59 15.84 -15.04 -10.37
CA LYS A 59 16.08 -13.99 -11.39
C LYS A 59 14.79 -13.42 -11.93
N LEU A 60 13.77 -14.26 -12.16
CA LEU A 60 12.47 -13.83 -12.60
C LEU A 60 11.78 -12.93 -11.54
N LEU A 61 11.79 -13.37 -10.27
CA LEU A 61 11.23 -12.61 -9.16
C LEU A 61 11.91 -11.25 -9.01
N LEU A 62 13.23 -11.18 -9.08
CA LEU A 62 13.97 -9.91 -9.03
C LEU A 62 13.58 -8.98 -10.18
N LYS A 63 13.38 -9.51 -11.37
CA LYS A 63 12.97 -8.71 -12.53
C LYS A 63 11.54 -8.20 -12.39
N LEU A 64 10.62 -9.03 -11.87
CA LEU A 64 9.25 -8.66 -11.57
C LEU A 64 9.19 -7.62 -10.44
N ASP A 65 9.95 -7.81 -9.38
CA ASP A 65 10.03 -6.88 -8.27
C ASP A 65 10.53 -5.51 -8.73
N TRP A 66 11.56 -5.49 -9.58
CA TRP A 66 12.08 -4.24 -10.12
C TRP A 66 11.06 -3.51 -11.01
N ALA A 67 10.30 -4.23 -11.82
CA ALA A 67 9.33 -3.64 -12.74
C ALA A 67 8.02 -3.31 -12.03
N ILE A 68 7.34 -4.31 -11.45
CA ILE A 68 5.97 -4.16 -10.93
C ILE A 68 5.98 -3.44 -9.57
N LEU A 69 6.92 -3.83 -8.67
CA LEU A 69 6.97 -3.28 -7.33
C LEU A 69 7.42 -1.81 -7.34
N SER A 70 8.43 -1.44 -8.15
CA SER A 70 8.89 -0.04 -8.20
C SER A 70 7.84 0.90 -8.79
N ILE A 71 7.18 0.50 -9.89
CA ILE A 71 6.09 1.29 -10.49
C ILE A 71 4.91 1.37 -9.51
N GLY A 72 4.54 0.25 -8.89
CA GLY A 72 3.47 0.23 -7.91
C GLY A 72 3.75 1.09 -6.67
N CYS A 73 4.97 1.06 -6.13
CA CYS A 73 5.39 1.93 -5.02
C CYS A 73 5.36 3.41 -5.41
N LEU A 74 5.79 3.74 -6.62
CA LEU A 74 5.76 5.10 -7.14
C LEU A 74 4.31 5.59 -7.29
N GLY A 75 3.43 4.79 -7.90
CA GLY A 75 2.02 5.12 -8.03
C GLY A 75 1.32 5.28 -6.67
N PHE A 76 1.64 4.41 -5.70
CA PHE A 76 1.10 4.51 -4.35
C PHE A 76 1.62 5.74 -3.60
N PHE A 77 2.89 6.09 -3.77
CA PHE A 77 3.47 7.33 -3.27
C PHE A 77 2.76 8.56 -3.86
N MET A 78 2.56 8.60 -5.19
CA MET A 78 1.86 9.70 -5.86
C MET A 78 0.41 9.81 -5.42
N LYS A 79 -0.27 8.69 -5.18
CA LYS A 79 -1.62 8.65 -4.64
C LYS A 79 -1.72 9.36 -3.28
N TYR A 80 -0.85 9.02 -2.33
CA TYR A 80 -0.88 9.64 -0.99
C TYR A 80 -0.39 11.08 -1.00
N LEU A 81 0.49 11.42 -1.91
CA LEU A 81 0.89 12.80 -2.16
C LEU A 81 -0.32 13.64 -2.63
N ASP A 82 -1.12 13.13 -3.58
CA ASP A 82 -2.32 13.81 -4.09
C ASP A 82 -3.44 13.89 -3.05
N GLN A 83 -3.64 12.85 -2.24
CA GLN A 83 -4.60 12.88 -1.14
C GLN A 83 -4.31 14.01 -0.14
N GLY A 84 -3.03 14.29 0.14
CA GLY A 84 -2.60 15.40 0.99
C GLY A 84 -2.81 16.77 0.36
N ASN A 85 -2.95 16.87 -0.94
CA ASN A 85 -3.02 18.14 -1.66
C ASN A 85 -4.21 19.00 -1.25
N LEU A 86 -5.37 18.40 -0.93
CA LEU A 86 -6.54 19.16 -0.50
C LEU A 86 -6.26 19.93 0.80
N ALA A 87 -5.67 19.26 1.80
CA ALA A 87 -5.33 19.89 3.07
C ALA A 87 -4.23 20.95 2.88
N ASN A 88 -3.21 20.64 2.11
CA ASN A 88 -2.10 21.54 1.83
C ASN A 88 -2.55 22.78 1.05
N ALA A 89 -3.41 22.61 0.03
CA ALA A 89 -3.97 23.71 -0.74
C ALA A 89 -4.90 24.58 0.13
N TYR A 90 -5.70 23.96 0.99
CA TYR A 90 -6.64 24.67 1.88
C TYR A 90 -5.91 25.68 2.76
N VAL A 91 -4.82 25.26 3.42
CA VAL A 91 -4.02 26.15 4.29
C VAL A 91 -3.13 27.14 3.51
N SER A 92 -2.98 26.94 2.21
CA SER A 92 -2.12 27.78 1.33
C SER A 92 -2.93 28.82 0.52
N GLY A 93 -4.10 29.22 1.00
CA GLY A 93 -4.89 30.31 0.42
C GLY A 93 -6.08 29.85 -0.45
N MET A 94 -6.29 28.55 -0.66
CA MET A 94 -7.45 28.05 -1.39
C MET A 94 -8.77 28.39 -0.67
N GLN A 95 -8.76 28.40 0.67
CA GLN A 95 -9.92 28.75 1.49
C GLN A 95 -10.40 30.17 1.19
N GLU A 96 -9.47 31.11 1.08
CA GLU A 96 -9.74 32.53 0.84
C GLU A 96 -10.18 32.76 -0.61
N ASP A 97 -9.47 32.16 -1.58
CA ASP A 97 -9.76 32.29 -3.01
C ASP A 97 -11.16 31.76 -3.38
N LEU A 98 -11.55 30.62 -2.83
CA LEU A 98 -12.83 29.99 -3.10
C LEU A 98 -13.93 30.44 -2.11
N LYS A 99 -13.59 31.33 -1.15
CA LYS A 99 -14.50 31.82 -0.09
C LYS A 99 -15.20 30.67 0.63
N MET A 100 -14.40 29.69 1.08
CA MET A 100 -14.91 28.49 1.75
C MET A 100 -15.23 28.80 3.22
N TYR A 101 -16.48 28.57 3.63
CA TYR A 101 -16.95 28.80 4.99
C TYR A 101 -17.53 27.52 5.61
N GLY A 102 -17.42 27.40 6.92
CA GLY A 102 -18.01 26.31 7.69
C GLY A 102 -17.48 24.94 7.27
N ASN A 103 -18.38 24.01 6.97
CA ASN A 103 -18.04 22.59 6.71
C ASN A 103 -17.76 22.26 5.24
N GLN A 104 -17.56 23.25 4.36
CA GLN A 104 -17.40 23.03 2.92
C GLN A 104 -16.15 22.21 2.59
N TYR A 105 -15.07 22.37 3.35
CA TYR A 105 -13.88 21.52 3.25
C TYR A 105 -14.20 20.03 3.52
N THR A 106 -14.97 19.78 4.58
CA THR A 106 -15.41 18.42 4.95
C THR A 106 -16.30 17.81 3.88
N TYR A 107 -17.19 18.60 3.28
CA TYR A 107 -18.04 18.12 2.18
C TYR A 107 -17.24 17.74 0.94
N ALA A 108 -16.16 18.45 0.63
CA ALA A 108 -15.25 18.08 -0.47
C ALA A 108 -14.54 16.72 -0.20
N GLY A 109 -14.08 16.51 1.03
CA GLY A 109 -13.52 15.22 1.46
C GLY A 109 -14.55 14.09 1.44
N THR A 110 -15.80 14.37 1.86
CA THR A 110 -16.89 13.39 1.83
C THR A 110 -17.27 13.02 0.41
N ALA A 111 -17.36 13.97 -0.52
CA ALA A 111 -17.63 13.71 -1.93
C ALA A 111 -16.58 12.76 -2.55
N TYR A 112 -15.30 12.98 -2.26
CA TYR A 112 -14.23 12.08 -2.66
C TYR A 112 -14.41 10.68 -2.06
N THR A 113 -14.62 10.57 -0.75
CA THR A 113 -14.76 9.28 -0.05
C THR A 113 -15.96 8.48 -0.54
N CYS A 114 -17.10 9.13 -0.79
CA CYS A 114 -18.29 8.49 -1.36
C CYS A 114 -18.01 7.92 -2.75
N ALA A 115 -17.40 8.72 -3.64
CA ALA A 115 -17.07 8.27 -4.98
C ALA A 115 -16.09 7.09 -4.94
N TYR A 116 -15.06 7.19 -4.08
CA TYR A 116 -14.07 6.16 -3.86
C TYR A 116 -14.71 4.83 -3.41
N ALA A 117 -15.59 4.87 -2.39
CA ALA A 117 -16.26 3.69 -1.86
C ALA A 117 -17.21 3.04 -2.89
N ILE A 118 -18.00 3.86 -3.60
CA ILE A 118 -18.95 3.37 -4.62
C ILE A 118 -18.21 2.69 -5.76
N MET A 119 -17.10 3.27 -6.25
CA MET A 119 -16.42 2.74 -7.42
C MET A 119 -15.46 1.59 -7.10
N GLN A 120 -15.06 1.37 -5.86
CA GLN A 120 -14.12 0.32 -5.47
C GLN A 120 -14.63 -1.08 -5.82
N VAL A 121 -15.93 -1.36 -5.62
CA VAL A 121 -16.53 -2.65 -5.95
C VAL A 121 -16.66 -2.85 -7.48
N PRO A 122 -17.26 -1.93 -8.25
CA PRO A 122 -17.32 -2.04 -9.70
C PRO A 122 -15.95 -2.18 -10.35
N SER A 123 -14.95 -1.42 -9.92
CA SER A 123 -13.59 -1.47 -10.48
C SER A 123 -12.96 -2.87 -10.32
N THR A 124 -13.18 -3.52 -9.18
CA THR A 124 -12.70 -4.89 -8.92
C THR A 124 -13.36 -5.93 -9.84
N LEU A 125 -14.63 -5.72 -10.21
CA LEU A 125 -15.34 -6.59 -11.16
C LEU A 125 -14.89 -6.34 -12.60
N ILE A 126 -14.67 -5.09 -12.96
CA ILE A 126 -14.28 -4.68 -14.31
C ILE A 126 -12.87 -5.19 -14.65
N ILE A 127 -11.92 -5.11 -13.72
CA ILE A 127 -10.53 -5.55 -13.97
C ILE A 127 -10.43 -7.05 -14.24
N GLN A 128 -11.37 -7.84 -13.75
CA GLN A 128 -11.41 -9.29 -14.02
C GLN A 128 -11.88 -9.61 -15.46
N ARG A 129 -12.54 -8.66 -16.13
CA ARG A 129 -13.09 -8.80 -17.49
C ARG A 129 -12.23 -8.16 -18.56
N ILE A 130 -11.49 -7.11 -18.21
CA ILE A 130 -10.68 -6.32 -19.14
C ILE A 130 -9.19 -6.58 -18.83
N ARG A 131 -8.31 -6.37 -19.80
CA ARG A 131 -6.85 -6.45 -19.59
C ARG A 131 -6.43 -5.45 -18.52
N PRO A 132 -5.80 -5.90 -17.40
CA PRO A 132 -5.45 -5.03 -16.27
C PRO A 132 -4.61 -3.83 -16.65
N SER A 133 -3.68 -4.00 -17.60
CA SER A 133 -2.80 -2.94 -18.08
C SER A 133 -3.57 -1.77 -18.72
N ILE A 134 -4.56 -2.06 -19.57
CA ILE A 134 -5.36 -1.02 -20.23
C ILE A 134 -6.27 -0.33 -19.21
N PHE A 135 -6.90 -1.10 -18.33
CA PHE A 135 -7.79 -0.57 -17.32
C PHE A 135 -7.06 0.37 -16.35
N LEU A 136 -5.89 -0.06 -15.83
CA LEU A 136 -5.05 0.76 -14.96
C LEU A 136 -4.63 2.05 -15.65
N ALA A 137 -4.10 1.97 -16.86
CA ALA A 137 -3.65 3.15 -17.61
C ALA A 137 -4.80 4.15 -17.84
N LEU A 138 -6.00 3.68 -18.19
CA LEU A 138 -7.16 4.56 -18.38
C LEU A 138 -7.58 5.25 -17.08
N MET A 139 -7.58 4.52 -15.96
CA MET A 139 -7.93 5.08 -14.66
C MET A 139 -6.89 6.08 -14.14
N GLU A 140 -5.59 5.78 -14.33
CA GLU A 140 -4.51 6.72 -13.97
C GLU A 140 -4.55 8.01 -14.80
N VAL A 141 -4.71 7.89 -16.11
CA VAL A 141 -4.85 9.07 -16.98
C VAL A 141 -6.08 9.88 -16.59
N GLY A 142 -7.23 9.23 -16.36
CA GLY A 142 -8.44 9.89 -15.89
C GLY A 142 -8.22 10.62 -14.55
N TRP A 143 -7.58 9.96 -13.60
CA TRP A 143 -7.22 10.57 -12.32
C TRP A 143 -6.30 11.79 -12.51
N GLY A 144 -5.23 11.68 -13.32
CA GLY A 144 -4.31 12.78 -13.61
C GLY A 144 -5.00 13.97 -14.26
N ILE A 145 -5.90 13.75 -15.23
CA ILE A 145 -6.69 14.81 -15.88
C ILE A 145 -7.55 15.56 -14.87
N TRP A 146 -8.27 14.85 -14.01
CA TRP A 146 -9.13 15.49 -13.02
C TRP A 146 -8.36 16.17 -11.89
N THR A 147 -7.19 15.64 -11.50
CA THR A 147 -6.28 16.32 -10.58
C THR A 147 -5.75 17.62 -11.19
N PHE A 148 -5.34 17.59 -12.46
CA PHE A 148 -4.92 18.78 -13.18
C PHE A 148 -6.06 19.81 -13.32
N ALA A 149 -7.28 19.36 -13.64
CA ALA A 149 -8.45 20.23 -13.78
C ALA A 149 -8.79 21.01 -12.51
N GLN A 150 -8.43 20.48 -11.32
CA GLN A 150 -8.60 21.19 -10.05
C GLN A 150 -7.83 22.51 -9.99
N ALA A 151 -6.74 22.66 -10.73
CA ALA A 151 -6.01 23.95 -10.81
C ALA A 151 -6.86 25.09 -11.41
N GLY A 152 -7.84 24.76 -12.25
CA GLY A 152 -8.75 25.72 -12.89
C GLY A 152 -10.05 26.02 -12.13
N MET A 153 -10.23 25.54 -10.91
CA MET A 153 -11.48 25.74 -10.16
C MET A 153 -11.60 27.18 -9.63
N HIS A 154 -12.84 27.68 -9.67
CA HIS A 154 -13.20 29.02 -9.21
C HIS A 154 -14.34 29.03 -8.17
N THR A 155 -15.03 27.90 -7.99
CA THR A 155 -16.17 27.79 -7.07
C THR A 155 -16.07 26.52 -6.22
N THR A 156 -16.66 26.56 -5.03
CA THR A 156 -16.74 25.39 -4.13
C THR A 156 -17.55 24.24 -4.73
N SER A 157 -18.56 24.54 -5.56
CA SER A 157 -19.34 23.50 -6.26
C SER A 157 -18.48 22.72 -7.27
N GLN A 158 -17.58 23.40 -7.97
CA GLN A 158 -16.61 22.75 -8.87
C GLN A 158 -15.64 21.87 -8.08
N LEU A 159 -15.20 22.32 -6.88
CA LEU A 159 -14.35 21.51 -6.02
C LEU A 159 -15.01 20.18 -5.66
N TYR A 160 -16.32 20.17 -5.31
CA TYR A 160 -17.02 18.92 -5.01
C TYR A 160 -17.08 17.99 -6.21
N ALA A 161 -17.40 18.52 -7.39
CA ALA A 161 -17.45 17.72 -8.61
C ALA A 161 -16.08 17.14 -8.98
N PHE A 162 -15.01 17.93 -8.91
CA PHE A 162 -13.67 17.48 -9.22
C PHE A 162 -13.15 16.46 -8.21
N ARG A 163 -13.44 16.66 -6.92
CA ARG A 163 -13.10 15.68 -5.86
C ARG A 163 -13.84 14.37 -6.03
N PHE A 164 -15.11 14.43 -6.42
CA PHE A 164 -15.88 13.24 -6.74
C PHE A 164 -15.24 12.46 -7.90
N MET A 165 -14.87 13.14 -9.01
CA MET A 165 -14.25 12.52 -10.16
C MET A 165 -12.86 11.94 -9.84
N VAL A 166 -12.04 12.66 -9.07
CA VAL A 166 -10.75 12.13 -8.61
C VAL A 166 -10.95 10.86 -7.80
N GLY A 167 -11.85 10.84 -6.82
CA GLY A 167 -12.16 9.65 -6.02
C GLY A 167 -12.66 8.47 -6.87
N PHE A 168 -13.46 8.76 -7.90
CA PHE A 168 -13.97 7.77 -8.84
C PHE A 168 -12.83 7.04 -9.58
N PHE A 169 -11.89 7.78 -10.18
CA PHE A 169 -10.78 7.20 -10.93
C PHE A 169 -9.70 6.60 -10.03
N GLU A 170 -9.37 7.25 -8.92
CA GLU A 170 -8.32 6.81 -7.98
C GLU A 170 -8.69 5.51 -7.25
N SER A 171 -9.99 5.24 -7.03
CA SER A 171 -10.47 4.07 -6.29
C SER A 171 -10.04 2.73 -6.89
N SER A 172 -9.84 2.71 -8.21
CA SER A 172 -9.46 1.50 -8.94
C SER A 172 -7.99 1.10 -8.77
N PHE A 173 -7.12 2.02 -8.37
CA PHE A 173 -5.67 1.80 -8.32
C PHE A 173 -5.27 0.66 -7.37
N PHE A 174 -5.71 0.73 -6.12
CA PHE A 174 -5.31 -0.26 -5.11
C PHE A 174 -5.83 -1.68 -5.38
N PRO A 175 -7.13 -1.90 -5.67
CA PRO A 175 -7.63 -3.24 -6.01
C PRO A 175 -6.98 -3.80 -7.27
N SER A 176 -6.73 -2.95 -8.25
CA SER A 176 -6.08 -3.36 -9.51
C SER A 176 -4.63 -3.80 -9.29
N LEU A 177 -3.90 -3.06 -8.47
CA LEU A 177 -2.53 -3.40 -8.11
C LEU A 177 -2.48 -4.74 -7.35
N LEU A 178 -3.39 -4.94 -6.38
CA LEU A 178 -3.50 -6.20 -5.65
C LEU A 178 -3.85 -7.38 -6.57
N TYR A 179 -4.73 -7.17 -7.54
CA TYR A 179 -5.08 -8.19 -8.53
C TYR A 179 -3.87 -8.60 -9.37
N VAL A 180 -3.11 -7.62 -9.88
CA VAL A 180 -1.88 -7.88 -10.67
C VAL A 180 -0.84 -8.60 -9.81
N LEU A 181 -0.57 -8.12 -8.61
CA LEU A 181 0.39 -8.78 -7.71
C LEU A 181 -0.06 -10.20 -7.33
N GLY A 182 -1.34 -10.40 -7.02
CA GLY A 182 -1.88 -11.70 -6.66
C GLY A 182 -1.84 -12.72 -7.81
N SER A 183 -1.73 -12.28 -9.07
CA SER A 183 -1.58 -13.17 -10.22
C SER A 183 -0.13 -13.61 -10.48
N TRP A 184 0.87 -12.89 -9.96
CA TRP A 184 2.29 -13.17 -10.19
C TRP A 184 3.02 -13.72 -8.96
N TYR A 185 2.54 -13.42 -7.75
CA TYR A 185 3.21 -13.77 -6.51
C TYR A 185 2.44 -14.78 -5.67
N THR A 186 3.17 -15.62 -4.95
CA THR A 186 2.58 -16.54 -3.95
C THR A 186 2.07 -15.77 -2.74
N LYS A 187 1.18 -16.38 -1.94
CA LYS A 187 0.55 -15.72 -0.78
C LYS A 187 1.58 -15.22 0.25
N THR A 188 2.66 -15.96 0.45
CA THR A 188 3.74 -15.60 1.38
C THR A 188 4.58 -14.43 0.89
N GLU A 189 4.83 -14.37 -0.41
CA GLU A 189 5.57 -13.29 -1.06
C GLU A 189 4.75 -12.00 -1.15
N LEU A 190 3.44 -12.15 -1.44
CA LEU A 190 2.50 -11.04 -1.60
C LEU A 190 2.40 -10.19 -0.33
N ALA A 191 2.35 -10.81 0.85
CA ALA A 191 2.22 -10.10 2.12
C ALA A 191 3.36 -9.10 2.36
N LYS A 192 4.61 -9.48 2.06
CA LYS A 192 5.78 -8.61 2.22
C LYS A 192 5.76 -7.44 1.25
N ARG A 193 5.35 -7.67 0.01
CA ARG A 193 5.27 -6.64 -1.04
C ARG A 193 4.17 -5.63 -0.75
N ILE A 194 3.03 -6.09 -0.24
CA ILE A 194 1.95 -5.21 0.24
C ILE A 194 2.45 -4.33 1.40
N ALA A 195 3.23 -4.88 2.33
CA ALA A 195 3.81 -4.08 3.42
C ALA A 195 4.75 -2.98 2.90
N LEU A 196 5.56 -3.26 1.87
CA LEU A 196 6.41 -2.25 1.22
C LEU A 196 5.59 -1.12 0.59
N PHE A 197 4.47 -1.42 -0.07
CA PHE A 197 3.58 -0.37 -0.59
C PHE A 197 3.04 0.52 0.51
N HIS A 198 2.57 -0.08 1.60
CA HIS A 198 2.04 0.70 2.73
C HIS A 198 3.08 1.59 3.38
N MET A 199 4.37 1.22 3.33
CA MET A 199 5.45 2.08 3.82
C MET A 199 5.67 3.33 2.96
N THR A 200 5.30 3.30 1.67
CA THR A 200 5.40 4.49 0.81
C THR A 200 4.31 5.53 1.08
N ALA A 201 3.21 5.14 1.72
CA ALA A 201 2.09 6.04 2.02
C ALA A 201 2.48 7.21 2.94
N PRO A 202 3.06 7.00 4.15
CA PRO A 202 3.50 8.10 5.00
C PRO A 202 4.60 8.93 4.35
N LEU A 203 5.47 8.34 3.52
CA LEU A 203 6.46 9.08 2.76
C LEU A 203 5.81 10.03 1.75
N GLY A 204 4.78 9.57 1.02
CA GLY A 204 4.02 10.39 0.08
C GLY A 204 3.33 11.57 0.78
N THR A 205 2.70 11.33 1.92
CA THR A 205 2.04 12.38 2.70
C THR A 205 3.04 13.41 3.24
N ALA A 206 4.18 12.95 3.78
CA ALA A 206 5.22 13.85 4.29
C ALA A 206 5.82 14.69 3.17
N PHE A 207 6.12 14.06 2.02
CA PHE A 207 6.67 14.76 0.87
C PHE A 207 5.70 15.78 0.29
N GLY A 208 4.38 15.52 0.35
CA GLY A 208 3.34 16.46 -0.06
C GLY A 208 3.42 17.80 0.68
N GLY A 209 3.68 17.78 1.99
CA GLY A 209 3.91 19.01 2.77
C GLY A 209 5.15 19.79 2.34
N TYR A 210 6.27 19.11 2.10
CA TYR A 210 7.50 19.76 1.58
C TYR A 210 7.29 20.32 0.17
N LEU A 211 6.61 19.57 -0.70
CA LEU A 211 6.29 20.03 -2.05
C LEU A 211 5.43 21.28 -2.00
N GLN A 212 4.40 21.31 -1.16
CA GLN A 212 3.56 22.50 -0.99
C GLN A 212 4.36 23.71 -0.49
N ALA A 213 5.22 23.53 0.50
CA ALA A 213 6.06 24.62 1.01
C ALA A 213 7.01 25.17 -0.08
N ALA A 214 7.61 24.28 -0.86
CA ALA A 214 8.48 24.66 -1.98
C ALA A 214 7.73 25.40 -3.08
N VAL A 215 6.55 24.88 -3.47
CA VAL A 215 5.68 25.49 -4.49
C VAL A 215 5.18 26.86 -4.03
N TYR A 216 4.71 26.95 -2.79
CA TYR A 216 4.22 28.22 -2.25
C TYR A 216 5.32 29.28 -2.19
N LYS A 217 6.52 28.93 -1.74
CA LYS A 217 7.65 29.86 -1.62
C LYS A 217 8.16 30.37 -2.98
N ASN A 218 8.19 29.51 -4.01
CA ASN A 218 8.86 29.81 -5.27
C ASN A 218 7.89 30.20 -6.41
N LEU A 219 6.64 29.71 -6.38
CA LEU A 219 5.70 29.83 -7.48
C LEU A 219 4.42 30.63 -7.13
N ASN A 220 4.30 31.12 -5.88
CA ASN A 220 3.15 31.92 -5.51
C ASN A 220 3.12 33.24 -6.29
N ASN A 221 2.00 33.56 -6.91
CA ASN A 221 1.79 34.73 -7.79
C ASN A 221 2.65 34.77 -9.08
N VAL A 222 3.36 33.70 -9.40
CA VAL A 222 4.04 33.62 -10.71
C VAL A 222 2.98 33.50 -11.80
N HIS A 223 3.04 34.38 -12.79
CA HIS A 223 2.02 34.52 -13.85
C HIS A 223 0.60 34.82 -13.34
N GLY A 224 0.44 35.38 -12.14
CA GLY A 224 -0.87 35.67 -11.56
C GLY A 224 -1.63 34.45 -11.06
N ILE A 225 -0.95 33.30 -10.93
CA ILE A 225 -1.53 32.05 -10.48
C ILE A 225 -1.19 31.86 -8.99
N ALA A 226 -2.22 31.59 -8.16
CA ALA A 226 -2.04 31.32 -6.75
C ALA A 226 -1.21 30.03 -6.52
N GLY A 227 -0.38 30.02 -5.46
CA GLY A 227 0.53 28.91 -5.17
C GLY A 227 -0.15 27.56 -5.03
N TRP A 228 -1.37 27.49 -4.47
CA TRP A 228 -2.12 26.23 -4.34
C TRP A 228 -2.54 25.64 -5.69
N ARG A 229 -2.77 26.44 -6.74
CA ARG A 229 -3.08 25.97 -8.09
C ARG A 229 -1.88 25.28 -8.75
N TRP A 230 -0.68 25.80 -8.53
CA TRP A 230 0.56 25.18 -9.00
C TRP A 230 0.77 23.78 -8.41
N LEU A 231 0.33 23.54 -7.17
CA LEU A 231 0.40 22.22 -6.57
C LEU A 231 -0.39 21.19 -7.39
N TYR A 232 -1.64 21.51 -7.76
CA TYR A 232 -2.46 20.63 -8.60
C TYR A 232 -1.89 20.44 -10.00
N ILE A 233 -1.27 21.46 -10.59
CA ILE A 233 -0.61 21.34 -11.88
C ILE A 233 0.57 20.35 -11.79
N VAL A 234 1.45 20.52 -10.83
CA VAL A 234 2.62 19.65 -10.64
C VAL A 234 2.21 18.21 -10.36
N CYS A 235 1.23 18.00 -9.47
CA CYS A 235 0.75 16.67 -9.13
C CYS A 235 0.01 16.00 -10.31
N GLY A 236 -0.84 16.73 -11.03
CA GLY A 236 -1.56 16.20 -12.19
C GLY A 236 -0.62 15.75 -13.32
N VAL A 237 0.45 16.52 -13.59
CA VAL A 237 1.49 16.12 -14.54
C VAL A 237 2.30 14.93 -14.00
N GLY A 238 2.59 14.90 -12.70
CA GLY A 238 3.32 13.80 -12.06
C GLY A 238 2.59 12.47 -12.14
N VAL A 239 1.28 12.47 -11.92
CA VAL A 239 0.42 11.27 -12.02
C VAL A 239 0.36 10.73 -13.45
N SER A 240 0.35 11.60 -14.47
CA SER A 240 0.22 11.17 -15.87
C SER A 240 1.48 10.52 -16.45
N LYS A 241 2.64 10.66 -15.81
CA LYS A 241 3.93 10.16 -16.34
C LYS A 241 4.29 8.70 -15.97
N PRO A 242 3.92 8.12 -14.83
CA PRO A 242 4.40 6.79 -14.44
C PRO A 242 3.87 5.63 -15.28
N SER A 243 2.79 5.81 -16.04
CA SER A 243 2.08 4.74 -16.75
C SER A 243 2.51 4.54 -18.21
N MET A 244 3.46 5.33 -18.70
CA MET A 244 4.11 5.13 -20.01
C MET A 244 5.47 4.45 -19.85
#